data_f321289a6ce949893e194a055f0a2238
#
_entry.id   f321289a6ce949893e194a055f0a2238
#
_cell.length_a   1.000
_cell.length_b   1.000
_cell.length_c   1.000
_cell.angle_alpha   90.00
_cell.angle_beta   90.00
_cell.angle_gamma   90.00
#
_symmetry.space_group_name_H-M   'P 1'
#
loop_
_entity.id
_entity.type
_entity.pdbx_description
1 polymer ?
#
loop_
_entity_poly.entity_id
_entity_poly.type
_entity_poly.pdbx_seq_one_letter_code
_entity_poly.pdbx_strand_id
1 'polypeptide(L)'
;YKDATPEVETADLNEAIRLHTEVVGEAPVGLYIGRCSDNTVRLAAENGSFKYVADSIADDVPYWMEFGEHDQLVVPYTMDANDMRFATPQGFNTGAHFFEYLKASFDVLYAEGGRMMSIGLHCRLMGRPGRAQALQDFLAYANSHEGVWFATREQIADHWAATNPHTRYERPSEMSRETFVAK
;
A
#
# COMPACT_ATOMS: atom_id res chain seq x y z
N TYR A 1 11.10 11.81 -3.87
CA TYR A 1 10.89 12.50 -5.17
C TYR A 1 10.02 13.77 -5.09
N LYS A 2 9.61 14.22 -3.90
CA LYS A 2 8.65 15.33 -3.72
C LYS A 2 8.88 16.54 -4.63
N ASP A 3 10.14 16.88 -4.91
CA ASP A 3 10.53 18.05 -5.71
C ASP A 3 11.28 17.64 -7.01
N ALA A 4 11.24 16.36 -7.38
CA ALA A 4 11.89 15.87 -8.61
C ALA A 4 11.02 16.17 -9.83
N THR A 5 11.69 16.47 -10.97
CA THR A 5 10.97 16.52 -12.25
C THR A 5 10.64 15.10 -12.74
N PRO A 6 9.60 14.93 -13.58
CA PRO A 6 9.27 13.63 -14.13
C PRO A 6 10.44 12.92 -14.83
N GLU A 7 11.32 13.67 -15.50
CA GLU A 7 12.48 13.13 -16.21
C GLU A 7 13.51 12.55 -15.23
N VAL A 8 13.77 13.26 -14.14
CA VAL A 8 14.69 12.80 -13.08
C VAL A 8 14.13 11.57 -12.40
N GLU A 9 12.85 11.60 -12.02
CA GLU A 9 12.20 10.48 -11.36
C GLU A 9 12.14 9.23 -12.26
N THR A 10 11.86 9.40 -13.57
CA THR A 10 11.90 8.31 -14.54
C THR A 10 13.29 7.70 -14.67
N ALA A 11 14.32 8.54 -14.72
CA ALA A 11 15.70 8.07 -14.82
C ALA A 11 16.11 7.27 -13.57
N ASP A 12 15.79 7.78 -12.39
CA ASP A 12 16.06 7.10 -11.10
C ASP A 12 15.29 5.77 -10.99
N LEU A 13 14.02 5.75 -11.41
CA LEU A 13 13.19 4.55 -11.41
C LEU A 13 13.79 3.46 -12.32
N ASN A 14 14.17 3.82 -13.54
CA ASN A 14 14.80 2.90 -14.48
C ASN A 14 16.13 2.36 -13.96
N GLU A 15 16.95 3.23 -13.35
CA GLU A 15 18.22 2.82 -12.75
C GLU A 15 18.00 1.90 -11.54
N ALA A 16 17.01 2.17 -10.70
CA ALA A 16 16.67 1.30 -9.60
C ALA A 16 16.21 -0.09 -10.05
N ILE A 17 15.39 -0.18 -11.11
CA ILE A 17 14.98 -1.45 -11.73
C ILE A 17 16.20 -2.19 -12.28
N ARG A 18 17.10 -1.49 -13.00
CA ARG A 18 18.32 -2.09 -13.56
C ARG A 18 19.20 -2.67 -12.45
N LEU A 19 19.50 -1.88 -11.42
CA LEU A 19 20.33 -2.30 -10.29
C LEU A 19 19.71 -3.47 -9.51
N HIS A 20 18.41 -3.42 -9.26
CA HIS A 20 17.71 -4.52 -8.60
C HIS A 20 17.84 -5.80 -9.42
N THR A 21 17.59 -5.71 -10.72
CA THR A 21 17.69 -6.88 -11.64
C THR A 21 19.09 -7.44 -11.69
N GLU A 22 20.11 -6.58 -11.72
CA GLU A 22 21.52 -7.02 -11.72
C GLU A 22 21.91 -7.74 -10.44
N VAL A 23 21.43 -7.26 -9.28
CA VAL A 23 21.81 -7.82 -7.97
C VAL A 23 20.98 -9.05 -7.58
N VAL A 24 19.68 -9.01 -7.85
CA VAL A 24 18.72 -10.04 -7.41
C VAL A 24 18.52 -11.11 -8.48
N GLY A 25 18.74 -10.79 -9.76
CA GLY A 25 18.56 -11.71 -10.90
C GLY A 25 17.18 -11.61 -11.56
N GLU A 26 16.24 -10.82 -10.99
CA GLU A 26 14.90 -10.60 -11.52
C GLU A 26 14.46 -9.13 -11.29
N ALA A 27 13.57 -8.65 -12.13
CA ALA A 27 13.03 -7.30 -11.98
C ALA A 27 12.11 -7.18 -10.73
N PRO A 28 12.06 -6.00 -10.08
CA PRO A 28 11.15 -5.80 -8.96
C PRO A 28 9.69 -5.83 -9.45
N VAL A 29 8.83 -6.56 -8.75
CA VAL A 29 7.42 -6.71 -9.11
C VAL A 29 6.51 -5.65 -8.49
N GLY A 30 6.98 -4.95 -7.46
CA GLY A 30 6.21 -3.92 -6.75
C GLY A 30 7.05 -2.72 -6.41
N LEU A 31 6.40 -1.55 -6.27
CA LEU A 31 7.04 -0.28 -5.94
C LEU A 31 6.47 0.31 -4.66
N TYR A 32 7.36 0.78 -3.77
CA TYR A 32 7.05 1.64 -2.64
C TYR A 32 8.18 2.64 -2.42
N ILE A 33 7.90 3.91 -2.59
CA ILE A 33 8.88 5.01 -2.44
C ILE A 33 8.79 5.64 -1.04
N GLY A 34 7.58 5.75 -0.48
CA GLY A 34 7.32 6.37 0.83
C GLY A 34 7.41 7.89 0.85
N ARG A 35 8.07 8.52 -0.14
CA ARG A 35 8.14 9.97 -0.36
C ARG A 35 8.00 10.25 -1.84
N CYS A 36 6.88 9.84 -2.40
CA CYS A 36 6.53 9.98 -3.80
C CYS A 36 6.29 11.45 -4.19
N SER A 37 6.39 11.72 -5.49
CA SER A 37 5.84 12.93 -6.13
C SER A 37 4.41 12.68 -6.57
N ASP A 38 3.75 13.71 -7.07
CA ASP A 38 2.43 13.58 -7.71
C ASP A 38 2.48 12.75 -9.01
N ASN A 39 3.69 12.50 -9.54
CA ASN A 39 3.91 11.76 -10.78
C ASN A 39 4.25 10.27 -10.55
N THR A 40 4.69 9.87 -9.37
CA THR A 40 5.28 8.55 -9.09
C THR A 40 4.43 7.39 -9.60
N VAL A 41 3.13 7.37 -9.25
CA VAL A 41 2.22 6.27 -9.64
C VAL A 41 2.00 6.25 -11.15
N ARG A 42 1.86 7.43 -11.77
CA ARG A 42 1.74 7.56 -13.23
C ARG A 42 2.99 7.05 -13.94
N LEU A 43 4.18 7.48 -13.49
CA LEU A 43 5.46 7.04 -14.08
C LEU A 43 5.69 5.54 -13.91
N ALA A 44 5.26 4.96 -12.79
CA ALA A 44 5.29 3.52 -12.59
C ALA A 44 4.36 2.79 -13.57
N ALA A 45 3.13 3.32 -13.80
CA ALA A 45 2.20 2.79 -14.78
C ALA A 45 2.75 2.86 -16.22
N GLU A 46 3.30 4.01 -16.61
CA GLU A 46 3.93 4.23 -17.92
C GLU A 46 5.16 3.32 -18.14
N ASN A 47 5.91 3.03 -17.08
CA ASN A 47 7.05 2.10 -17.12
C ASN A 47 6.60 0.65 -17.39
N GLY A 48 5.48 0.22 -16.81
CA GLY A 48 4.87 -1.08 -17.05
C GLY A 48 5.58 -2.29 -16.41
N SER A 49 6.63 -2.07 -15.61
CA SER A 49 7.39 -3.17 -14.97
C SER A 49 6.76 -3.67 -13.69
N PHE A 50 5.88 -2.88 -13.06
CA PHE A 50 5.35 -3.19 -11.74
C PHE A 50 3.95 -3.79 -11.81
N LYS A 51 3.75 -4.94 -11.15
CA LYS A 51 2.40 -5.49 -10.92
C LYS A 51 1.57 -4.57 -10.04
N TYR A 52 2.19 -3.91 -9.05
CA TYR A 52 1.52 -3.01 -8.12
C TYR A 52 2.42 -1.88 -7.63
N VAL A 53 1.78 -0.80 -7.19
CA VAL A 53 2.40 0.24 -6.36
C VAL A 53 1.74 0.29 -4.99
N ALA A 54 2.47 0.76 -3.97
CA ALA A 54 1.97 0.79 -2.60
C ALA A 54 2.00 2.20 -1.97
N ASP A 55 2.29 3.23 -2.75
CA ASP A 55 2.38 4.63 -2.32
C ASP A 55 1.00 5.33 -2.27
N SER A 56 0.03 4.66 -1.65
CA SER A 56 -1.29 5.22 -1.38
C SER A 56 -1.82 4.76 -0.03
N ILE A 57 -2.62 5.60 0.61
CA ILE A 57 -3.30 5.36 1.88
C ILE A 57 -4.82 5.59 1.72
N ALA A 58 -5.34 5.51 0.49
CA ALA A 58 -6.68 5.98 0.17
C ALA A 58 -7.78 4.96 0.47
N ASP A 59 -7.43 3.68 0.66
CA ASP A 59 -8.42 2.62 0.88
C ASP A 59 -7.84 1.46 1.70
N ASP A 60 -8.70 0.58 2.18
CA ASP A 60 -8.38 -0.67 2.88
C ASP A 60 -8.56 -1.91 1.96
N VAL A 61 -8.66 -1.70 0.67
CA VAL A 61 -8.65 -2.71 -0.39
C VAL A 61 -7.79 -2.26 -1.56
N PRO A 62 -7.21 -3.18 -2.34
CA PRO A 62 -6.55 -2.80 -3.58
C PRO A 62 -7.53 -2.16 -4.57
N TYR A 63 -7.03 -1.32 -5.44
CA TYR A 63 -7.82 -0.67 -6.49
C TYR A 63 -6.98 -0.32 -7.71
N TRP A 64 -7.65 -0.11 -8.84
CA TRP A 64 -7.01 0.28 -10.09
C TRP A 64 -7.02 1.79 -10.27
N MET A 65 -5.93 2.33 -10.81
CA MET A 65 -5.80 3.72 -11.27
C MET A 65 -5.51 3.73 -12.76
N GLU A 66 -6.13 4.69 -13.48
CA GLU A 66 -5.98 4.87 -14.92
C GLU A 66 -5.12 6.09 -15.25
N PHE A 67 -4.14 5.92 -16.12
CA PHE A 67 -3.25 6.97 -16.62
C PHE A 67 -3.18 6.90 -18.15
N GLY A 68 -4.16 7.48 -18.84
CA GLY A 68 -4.28 7.38 -20.31
C GLY A 68 -4.49 5.92 -20.75
N GLU A 69 -3.53 5.37 -21.49
CA GLU A 69 -3.59 3.97 -21.94
C GLU A 69 -3.01 2.98 -20.92
N HIS A 70 -2.47 3.46 -19.81
CA HIS A 70 -1.83 2.64 -18.78
C HIS A 70 -2.70 2.52 -17.55
N ASP A 71 -2.72 1.33 -16.97
CA ASP A 71 -3.43 1.01 -15.74
C ASP A 71 -2.45 0.53 -14.69
N GLN A 72 -2.67 0.93 -13.45
CA GLN A 72 -1.81 0.52 -12.33
C GLN A 72 -2.65 0.00 -11.18
N LEU A 73 -2.35 -1.22 -10.73
CA LEU A 73 -2.89 -1.73 -9.49
C LEU A 73 -2.20 -1.05 -8.30
N VAL A 74 -3.00 -0.56 -7.37
CA VAL A 74 -2.55 -0.03 -6.10
C VAL A 74 -2.90 -1.03 -5.00
N VAL A 75 -1.89 -1.44 -4.22
CA VAL A 75 -2.05 -2.19 -2.97
C VAL A 75 -1.76 -1.23 -1.82
N PRO A 76 -2.77 -0.65 -1.18
CA PRO A 76 -2.61 0.48 -0.26
C PRO A 76 -1.73 0.15 0.94
N TYR A 77 -1.19 1.21 1.56
CA TYR A 77 -0.45 1.16 2.80
C TYR A 77 -1.30 1.68 3.96
N THR A 78 -1.35 0.95 5.08
CA THR A 78 -2.05 1.40 6.29
C THR A 78 -1.11 2.28 7.11
N MET A 79 -1.26 3.59 6.99
CA MET A 79 -0.30 4.57 7.51
C MET A 79 -0.23 4.60 9.04
N ASP A 80 -1.36 4.46 9.69
CA ASP A 80 -1.51 4.58 11.15
C ASP A 80 -1.09 3.32 11.91
N ALA A 81 -1.11 2.15 11.26
CA ALA A 81 -0.59 0.89 11.81
C ALA A 81 0.94 0.79 11.63
N ASN A 82 1.68 1.70 12.25
CA ASN A 82 3.12 1.85 12.03
C ASN A 82 3.86 2.08 13.36
N ASP A 83 4.92 1.30 13.61
CA ASP A 83 5.73 1.39 14.82
C ASP A 83 6.55 2.70 14.92
N MET A 84 6.64 3.48 13.82
CA MET A 84 7.24 4.81 13.86
C MET A 84 6.54 5.72 14.89
N ARG A 85 5.29 5.46 15.21
CA ARG A 85 4.55 6.18 16.25
C ARG A 85 5.12 6.02 17.65
N PHE A 86 6.01 5.05 17.90
CA PHE A 86 6.80 5.02 19.13
C PHE A 86 7.86 6.14 19.22
N ALA A 87 8.21 6.74 18.09
CA ALA A 87 9.22 7.79 18.01
C ALA A 87 8.64 9.18 17.74
N THR A 88 7.32 9.32 17.72
CA THR A 88 6.62 10.59 17.46
C THR A 88 5.90 11.07 18.72
N PRO A 89 5.75 12.40 18.92
CA PRO A 89 4.89 12.94 19.98
C PRO A 89 3.45 12.41 19.84
N GLN A 90 2.80 12.12 20.98
CA GLN A 90 1.45 11.57 21.06
C GLN A 90 1.27 10.21 20.32
N GLY A 91 2.36 9.49 20.13
CA GLY A 91 2.36 8.15 19.58
C GLY A 91 2.16 7.06 20.63
N PHE A 92 2.70 5.86 20.36
CA PHE A 92 2.63 4.75 21.29
C PHE A 92 3.67 4.89 22.42
N ASN A 93 3.24 4.85 23.67
CA ASN A 93 4.13 4.89 24.82
C ASN A 93 4.57 3.49 25.30
N THR A 94 3.72 2.48 25.09
CA THR A 94 3.95 1.10 25.53
C THR A 94 3.60 0.10 24.43
N GLY A 95 4.12 -1.13 24.55
CA GLY A 95 3.70 -2.22 23.68
C GLY A 95 2.19 -2.48 23.75
N ALA A 96 1.59 -2.34 24.93
CA ALA A 96 0.14 -2.49 25.08
C ALA A 96 -0.66 -1.50 24.21
N HIS A 97 -0.27 -0.23 24.17
CA HIS A 97 -0.93 0.76 23.29
C HIS A 97 -0.84 0.37 21.82
N PHE A 98 0.30 -0.17 21.39
CA PHE A 98 0.46 -0.66 20.02
C PHE A 98 -0.47 -1.85 19.73
N PHE A 99 -0.46 -2.85 20.62
CA PHE A 99 -1.34 -4.01 20.50
C PHE A 99 -2.82 -3.61 20.46
N GLU A 100 -3.28 -2.80 21.41
CA GLU A 100 -4.66 -2.33 21.47
C GLU A 100 -5.10 -1.59 20.21
N TYR A 101 -4.22 -0.75 19.67
CA TYR A 101 -4.50 -0.01 18.45
C TYR A 101 -4.63 -0.93 17.24
N LEU A 102 -3.66 -1.86 17.05
CA LEU A 102 -3.70 -2.83 15.97
C LEU A 102 -4.92 -3.73 16.07
N LYS A 103 -5.23 -4.18 17.30
CA LYS A 103 -6.42 -5.00 17.56
C LYS A 103 -7.70 -4.27 17.20
N ALA A 104 -7.86 -3.02 17.63
CA ALA A 104 -9.07 -2.24 17.33
C ALA A 104 -9.24 -2.02 15.82
N SER A 105 -8.16 -1.71 15.10
CA SER A 105 -8.18 -1.58 13.64
C SER A 105 -8.54 -2.91 12.96
N PHE A 106 -7.91 -3.99 13.38
CA PHE A 106 -8.19 -5.34 12.87
C PHE A 106 -9.64 -5.74 13.08
N ASP A 107 -10.19 -5.53 14.28
CA ASP A 107 -11.56 -5.93 14.63
C ASP A 107 -12.60 -5.26 13.71
N VAL A 108 -12.41 -3.99 13.38
CA VAL A 108 -13.28 -3.25 12.45
C VAL A 108 -13.16 -3.82 11.05
N LEU A 109 -11.93 -3.94 10.52
CA LEU A 109 -11.69 -4.45 9.17
C LEU A 109 -12.14 -5.89 9.00
N TYR A 110 -11.96 -6.72 10.04
CA TYR A 110 -12.44 -8.10 10.06
C TYR A 110 -13.96 -8.18 10.04
N ALA A 111 -14.65 -7.34 10.82
CA ALA A 111 -16.11 -7.30 10.85
C ALA A 111 -16.72 -6.81 9.52
N GLU A 112 -16.04 -5.90 8.82
CA GLU A 112 -16.45 -5.45 7.48
C GLU A 112 -16.24 -6.53 6.41
N GLY A 113 -15.25 -7.40 6.60
CA GLY A 113 -14.91 -8.47 5.66
C GLY A 113 -14.23 -8.01 4.37
N GLY A 114 -13.36 -8.84 3.82
CA GLY A 114 -12.69 -8.57 2.54
C GLY A 114 -11.77 -7.35 2.55
N ARG A 115 -11.29 -6.93 3.72
CA ARG A 115 -10.36 -5.80 3.91
C ARG A 115 -8.93 -6.28 4.07
N MET A 116 -7.99 -5.35 3.89
CA MET A 116 -6.57 -5.59 4.13
C MET A 116 -6.02 -4.59 5.15
N MET A 117 -4.94 -4.99 5.82
CA MET A 117 -4.20 -4.14 6.74
C MET A 117 -2.71 -4.42 6.56
N SER A 118 -1.88 -3.38 6.51
CA SER A 118 -0.43 -3.52 6.53
C SER A 118 0.14 -2.89 7.78
N ILE A 119 1.13 -3.54 8.42
CA ILE A 119 1.78 -3.03 9.62
C ILE A 119 3.19 -2.59 9.25
N GLY A 120 3.47 -1.30 9.39
CA GLY A 120 4.80 -0.74 9.17
C GLY A 120 5.73 -1.05 10.34
N LEU A 121 6.84 -1.74 10.06
CA LEU A 121 7.79 -2.17 11.08
C LEU A 121 9.21 -1.67 10.75
N HIS A 122 9.90 -1.16 11.78
CA HIS A 122 11.30 -0.77 11.70
C HIS A 122 12.09 -1.59 12.72
N CYS A 123 13.12 -2.30 12.28
CA CYS A 123 13.92 -3.18 13.15
C CYS A 123 14.46 -2.44 14.39
N ARG A 124 14.87 -1.17 14.24
CA ARG A 124 15.37 -0.33 15.35
C ARG A 124 14.29 0.04 16.38
N LEU A 125 13.02 0.03 16.00
CA LEU A 125 11.88 0.35 16.87
C LEU A 125 11.25 -0.93 17.41
N MET A 126 10.79 -1.80 16.53
CA MET A 126 10.08 -3.03 16.91
C MET A 126 10.99 -4.10 17.53
N GLY A 127 12.29 -4.09 17.23
CA GLY A 127 13.27 -5.03 17.80
C GLY A 127 13.55 -4.89 19.30
N ARG A 128 12.78 -4.07 20.03
CA ARG A 128 12.86 -3.95 21.48
C ARG A 128 11.93 -4.96 22.15
N PRO A 129 12.38 -5.69 23.20
CA PRO A 129 11.66 -6.83 23.76
C PRO A 129 10.18 -6.58 24.03
N GLY A 130 9.85 -5.49 24.74
CA GLY A 130 8.46 -5.19 25.09
C GLY A 130 7.58 -4.78 23.88
N ARG A 131 8.16 -4.27 22.81
CA ARG A 131 7.44 -3.96 21.57
C ARG A 131 7.31 -5.20 20.71
N ALA A 132 8.37 -6.00 20.60
CA ALA A 132 8.33 -7.27 19.87
C ALA A 132 7.28 -8.24 20.46
N GLN A 133 7.16 -8.28 21.80
CA GLN A 133 6.11 -9.07 22.45
C GLN A 133 4.71 -8.62 22.03
N ALA A 134 4.45 -7.31 22.00
CA ALA A 134 3.16 -6.77 21.57
C ALA A 134 2.81 -7.13 20.11
N LEU A 135 3.82 -7.14 19.22
CA LEU A 135 3.64 -7.61 17.85
C LEU A 135 3.32 -9.11 17.80
N GLN A 136 4.04 -9.94 18.58
CA GLN A 136 3.76 -11.38 18.67
C GLN A 136 2.34 -11.65 19.17
N ASP A 137 1.91 -10.93 20.20
CA ASP A 137 0.56 -11.06 20.78
C ASP A 137 -0.51 -10.68 19.73
N PHE A 138 -0.28 -9.60 18.96
CA PHE A 138 -1.18 -9.21 17.88
C PHE A 138 -1.24 -10.25 16.76
N LEU A 139 -0.09 -10.77 16.32
CA LEU A 139 -0.06 -11.81 15.28
C LEU A 139 -0.76 -13.09 15.74
N ALA A 140 -0.59 -13.49 17.01
CA ALA A 140 -1.31 -14.61 17.59
C ALA A 140 -2.81 -14.35 17.63
N TYR A 141 -3.22 -13.14 18.03
CA TYR A 141 -4.62 -12.72 18.03
C TYR A 141 -5.22 -12.79 16.63
N ALA A 142 -4.62 -12.14 15.64
CA ALA A 142 -5.11 -12.15 14.26
C ALA A 142 -5.20 -13.58 13.69
N ASN A 143 -4.17 -14.41 13.95
CA ASN A 143 -4.13 -15.79 13.49
C ASN A 143 -5.18 -16.71 14.15
N SER A 144 -5.78 -16.30 15.26
CA SER A 144 -6.87 -17.04 15.90
C SER A 144 -8.23 -16.84 15.22
N HIS A 145 -8.34 -15.96 14.24
CA HIS A 145 -9.57 -15.65 13.52
C HIS A 145 -9.62 -16.43 12.20
N GLU A 146 -10.75 -17.04 11.93
CA GLU A 146 -10.98 -17.79 10.70
C GLU A 146 -10.98 -16.87 9.48
N GLY A 147 -10.41 -17.32 8.37
CA GLY A 147 -10.37 -16.57 7.11
C GLY A 147 -9.33 -15.43 7.04
N VAL A 148 -8.48 -15.28 8.07
CA VAL A 148 -7.37 -14.34 8.01
C VAL A 148 -6.23 -14.93 7.18
N TRP A 149 -5.76 -14.13 6.22
CA TRP A 149 -4.67 -14.49 5.32
C TRP A 149 -3.46 -13.58 5.54
N PHE A 150 -2.35 -14.16 5.98
CA PHE A 150 -1.06 -13.49 6.03
C PHE A 150 -0.38 -13.64 4.67
N ALA A 151 -0.34 -12.56 3.91
CA ALA A 151 0.09 -12.55 2.53
C ALA A 151 1.22 -11.56 2.26
N THR A 152 2.01 -11.82 1.23
CA THR A 152 2.87 -10.80 0.63
C THR A 152 2.02 -9.84 -0.20
N ARG A 153 2.53 -8.62 -0.45
CA ARG A 153 1.83 -7.65 -1.33
C ARG A 153 1.67 -8.18 -2.75
N GLU A 154 2.63 -8.95 -3.26
CA GLU A 154 2.52 -9.61 -4.55
C GLU A 154 1.37 -10.61 -4.59
N GLN A 155 1.23 -11.44 -3.55
CA GLN A 155 0.11 -12.39 -3.45
C GLN A 155 -1.25 -11.67 -3.39
N ILE A 156 -1.33 -10.53 -2.68
CA ILE A 156 -2.53 -9.70 -2.65
C ILE A 156 -2.81 -9.13 -4.04
N ALA A 157 -1.79 -8.61 -4.72
CA ALA A 157 -1.92 -8.06 -6.06
C ALA A 157 -2.40 -9.10 -7.08
N ASP A 158 -1.80 -10.29 -7.08
CA ASP A 158 -2.17 -11.37 -7.98
C ASP A 158 -3.61 -11.86 -7.71
N HIS A 159 -3.98 -12.01 -6.42
CA HIS A 159 -5.34 -12.38 -6.04
C HIS A 159 -6.35 -11.33 -6.48
N TRP A 160 -6.08 -10.05 -6.20
CA TRP A 160 -6.98 -8.96 -6.55
C TRP A 160 -7.17 -8.82 -8.06
N ALA A 161 -6.07 -8.85 -8.83
CA ALA A 161 -6.14 -8.79 -10.28
C ALA A 161 -6.96 -9.93 -10.89
N ALA A 162 -6.88 -11.14 -10.30
CA ALA A 162 -7.65 -12.29 -10.75
C ALA A 162 -9.15 -12.21 -10.40
N THR A 163 -9.50 -11.64 -9.24
CA THR A 163 -10.89 -11.58 -8.74
C THR A 163 -11.59 -10.27 -9.07
N ASN A 164 -10.84 -9.20 -9.31
CA ASN A 164 -11.31 -7.86 -9.63
C ASN A 164 -10.53 -7.30 -10.84
N PRO A 165 -10.66 -7.92 -12.01
CA PRO A 165 -9.94 -7.48 -13.20
C PRO A 165 -10.32 -6.04 -13.52
N HIS A 166 -9.33 -5.26 -13.98
CA HIS A 166 -9.57 -3.87 -14.36
C HIS A 166 -10.59 -3.78 -15.50
N THR A 167 -11.56 -2.91 -15.35
CA THR A 167 -12.51 -2.54 -16.39
C THR A 167 -12.46 -1.03 -16.52
N ARG A 168 -12.00 -0.53 -17.68
CA ARG A 168 -11.96 0.91 -17.94
C ARG A 168 -13.35 1.50 -17.92
N TYR A 169 -13.49 2.61 -17.20
CA TYR A 169 -14.72 3.36 -17.19
C TYR A 169 -14.85 4.16 -18.51
N GLU A 170 -15.79 3.75 -19.34
CA GLU A 170 -16.19 4.55 -20.49
C GLU A 170 -17.16 5.65 -20.02
N ARG A 171 -16.68 6.90 -19.99
CA ARG A 171 -17.55 8.04 -19.66
C ARG A 171 -18.65 8.12 -20.72
N PRO A 172 -19.96 8.07 -20.34
CA PRO A 172 -21.03 8.32 -21.27
C PRO A 172 -20.84 9.66 -21.99
N SER A 173 -20.97 9.67 -23.31
CA SER A 173 -20.75 10.85 -24.15
C SER A 173 -21.65 12.06 -23.82
N GLU A 174 -22.70 11.85 -23.04
CA GLU A 174 -23.70 12.87 -22.66
C GLU A 174 -23.45 13.52 -21.27
N MET A 175 -22.44 13.11 -20.52
CA MET A 175 -22.10 13.79 -19.26
C MET A 175 -21.24 15.03 -19.51
N SER A 176 -21.88 16.13 -19.97
CA SER A 176 -21.23 17.44 -19.96
C SER A 176 -21.19 18.00 -18.54
N ARG A 177 -20.19 18.88 -18.23
CA ARG A 177 -20.07 19.55 -16.93
C ARG A 177 -21.34 20.32 -16.52
N GLU A 178 -22.20 20.69 -17.45
CA GLU A 178 -23.45 21.43 -17.23
C GLU A 178 -24.52 20.61 -16.48
N THR A 179 -24.46 19.27 -16.55
CA THR A 179 -25.43 18.38 -15.87
C THR A 179 -25.17 18.24 -14.35
N PHE A 180 -24.00 18.64 -13.87
CA PHE A 180 -23.64 18.54 -12.45
C PHE A 180 -24.05 19.76 -11.61
N VAL A 181 -24.44 20.88 -12.23
CA VAL A 181 -24.76 22.14 -11.54
C VAL A 181 -26.27 22.32 -11.29
N ALA A 182 -27.10 21.43 -11.78
CA ALA A 182 -28.56 21.59 -11.80
C ALA A 182 -29.34 20.66 -10.84
N LYS A 183 -28.73 20.25 -9.71
CA LYS A 183 -29.49 19.54 -8.63
C LYS A 183 -29.09 20.04 -7.26
#